data_3dd65ff35b2cbc80b735aa37cd612af9
#
_entry.id   3dd65ff35b2cbc80b735aa37cd612af9
#
_cell.length_a   1.000
_cell.length_b   1.000
_cell.length_c   1.000
_cell.angle_alpha   90.00
_cell.angle_beta   90.00
_cell.angle_gamma   90.00
#
_symmetry.space_group_name_H-M   'P 1'
#
loop_
_entity.id
_entity.type
_entity.pdbx_description
1 polymer ?
#
loop_
_entity_poly.entity_id
_entity_poly.type
_entity_poly.pdbx_seq_one_letter_code
_entity_poly.pdbx_strand_id
1 'polypeptide(L)'
;MIDLHMHTTYSDGTESCSTVLKKCQEKNLNFISITDHNTALVYEELEDQSISSLFNGHVISGIELNTKALNIPIEILGYGIDYKKMNELVKNVYIPAEERNKIEVKRLYDKYGYLDSNNYKILNFVLYGEFLKPINN
;
A
#
# COMPACT_ATOMS: atom_id res chain seq x y z
N MET A 1 -10.87 -20.10 9.46
CA MET A 1 -11.14 -18.65 9.49
C MET A 1 -10.47 -18.02 8.28
N ILE A 2 -10.98 -16.91 7.75
CA ILE A 2 -10.52 -16.28 6.52
C ILE A 2 -10.28 -14.80 6.78
N ASP A 3 -9.17 -14.25 6.25
CA ASP A 3 -8.88 -12.82 6.22
C ASP A 3 -8.29 -12.47 4.85
N LEU A 4 -8.99 -11.68 4.07
CA LEU A 4 -8.63 -11.36 2.68
C LEU A 4 -8.26 -9.88 2.48
N HIS A 5 -8.05 -9.11 3.56
CA HIS A 5 -7.70 -7.70 3.45
C HIS A 5 -6.68 -7.33 4.53
N MET A 6 -5.41 -7.43 4.17
CA MET A 6 -4.28 -7.13 5.06
C MET A 6 -3.21 -6.36 4.31
N HIS A 7 -2.49 -5.51 5.05
CA HIS A 7 -1.40 -4.70 4.55
C HIS A 7 -0.10 -5.00 5.26
N THR A 8 1.01 -4.83 4.54
CA THR A 8 2.36 -4.98 5.05
C THR A 8 3.17 -3.70 4.88
N THR A 9 4.43 -3.74 5.27
CA THR A 9 5.38 -2.64 5.03
C THR A 9 5.69 -2.38 3.55
N TYR A 10 5.12 -3.17 2.62
CA TYR A 10 5.17 -2.87 1.20
C TYR A 10 4.24 -1.72 0.82
N SER A 11 3.24 -1.40 1.66
CA SER A 11 2.38 -0.23 1.50
C SER A 11 2.31 0.61 2.78
N ASP A 12 1.21 0.61 3.46
CA ASP A 12 0.94 1.40 4.66
C ASP A 12 0.81 0.56 5.94
N GLY A 13 0.95 -0.75 5.84
CA GLY A 13 1.04 -1.63 6.99
C GLY A 13 2.33 -1.42 7.78
N THR A 14 2.29 -1.68 9.08
CA THR A 14 3.42 -1.49 10.00
C THR A 14 4.26 -2.75 10.18
N GLU A 15 3.83 -3.88 9.64
CA GLU A 15 4.43 -5.19 9.87
C GLU A 15 4.99 -5.79 8.58
N SER A 16 6.12 -6.51 8.72
CA SER A 16 6.69 -7.25 7.60
C SER A 16 5.80 -8.43 7.19
N CYS A 17 5.94 -8.90 5.96
CA CYS A 17 5.26 -10.09 5.45
C CYS A 17 5.43 -11.29 6.42
N SER A 18 6.66 -11.56 6.84
CA SER A 18 6.95 -12.66 7.77
C SER A 18 6.21 -12.53 9.11
N THR A 19 6.05 -11.31 9.64
CA THR A 19 5.30 -11.06 10.87
C THR A 19 3.81 -11.28 10.66
N VAL A 20 3.25 -10.79 9.55
CA VAL A 20 1.84 -10.99 9.19
C VAL A 20 1.54 -12.49 9.06
N LEU A 21 2.37 -13.26 8.35
CA LEU A 21 2.19 -14.71 8.20
C LEU A 21 2.19 -15.45 9.53
N LYS A 22 3.13 -15.13 10.44
CA LYS A 22 3.17 -15.73 11.78
C LYS A 22 1.89 -15.46 12.57
N LYS A 23 1.39 -14.22 12.53
CA LYS A 23 0.13 -13.86 13.19
C LYS A 23 -1.07 -14.59 12.59
N CYS A 24 -1.10 -14.76 11.28
CA CYS A 24 -2.13 -15.54 10.58
C CYS A 24 -2.10 -17.01 11.02
N GLN A 25 -0.89 -17.57 11.16
CA GLN A 25 -0.69 -18.94 11.66
C GLN A 25 -1.17 -19.07 13.11
N GLU A 26 -0.79 -18.16 14.00
CA GLU A 26 -1.22 -18.14 15.40
C GLU A 26 -2.74 -18.02 15.54
N LYS A 27 -3.39 -17.27 14.66
CA LYS A 27 -4.85 -17.12 14.62
C LYS A 27 -5.58 -18.28 13.94
N ASN A 28 -4.86 -19.31 13.48
CA ASN A 28 -5.41 -20.46 12.76
C ASN A 28 -6.28 -20.06 11.56
N LEU A 29 -5.81 -19.09 10.77
CA LEU A 29 -6.47 -18.74 9.51
C LEU A 29 -6.25 -19.86 8.49
N ASN A 30 -7.22 -20.08 7.61
CA ASN A 30 -7.15 -21.10 6.56
C ASN A 30 -6.85 -20.48 5.19
N PHE A 31 -7.41 -19.29 4.95
CA PHE A 31 -7.22 -18.51 3.72
C PHE A 31 -6.89 -17.08 4.08
N ILE A 32 -5.89 -16.53 3.42
CA ILE A 32 -5.48 -15.13 3.57
C ILE A 32 -5.22 -14.50 2.21
N SER A 33 -5.31 -13.16 2.17
CA SER A 33 -4.78 -12.37 1.06
C SER A 33 -4.12 -11.11 1.63
N ILE A 34 -2.93 -10.83 1.17
CA ILE A 34 -2.23 -9.57 1.45
C ILE A 34 -2.53 -8.65 0.26
N THR A 35 -3.14 -7.50 0.55
CA THR A 35 -3.67 -6.59 -0.46
C THR A 35 -3.04 -5.21 -0.33
N ASP A 36 -1.72 -5.16 -0.36
CA ASP A 36 -0.97 -3.90 -0.27
C ASP A 36 -1.41 -2.88 -1.32
N HIS A 37 -1.42 -1.60 -0.96
CA HIS A 37 -1.82 -0.52 -1.85
C HIS A 37 -0.88 -0.38 -3.04
N ASN A 38 -1.43 -0.52 -4.24
CA ASN A 38 -0.74 -0.31 -5.52
C ASN A 38 0.57 -1.09 -5.66
N THR A 39 0.69 -2.23 -4.99
CA THR A 39 1.85 -3.12 -5.11
C THR A 39 1.46 -4.56 -4.79
N ALA A 40 2.07 -5.49 -5.50
CA ALA A 40 1.98 -6.92 -5.24
C ALA A 40 3.39 -7.53 -4.99
N LEU A 41 4.36 -6.71 -4.60
CA LEU A 41 5.75 -7.14 -4.38
C LEU A 41 5.87 -8.13 -3.22
N VAL A 42 4.96 -8.12 -2.25
CA VAL A 42 4.91 -9.11 -1.18
C VAL A 42 4.88 -10.55 -1.71
N TYR A 43 4.29 -10.79 -2.88
CA TYR A 43 4.22 -12.12 -3.49
C TYR A 43 5.55 -12.58 -4.09
N GLU A 44 6.45 -11.65 -4.42
CA GLU A 44 7.84 -11.98 -4.80
C GLU A 44 8.64 -12.44 -3.56
N GLU A 45 8.42 -11.82 -2.40
CA GLU A 45 9.00 -12.29 -1.13
C GLU A 45 8.48 -13.67 -0.73
N LEU A 46 7.21 -13.97 -1.03
CA LEU A 46 6.59 -15.27 -0.74
C LEU A 46 7.10 -16.41 -1.65
N GLU A 47 7.84 -16.13 -2.71
CA GLU A 47 8.56 -17.17 -3.48
C GLU A 47 9.68 -17.80 -2.64
N ASP A 48 10.20 -17.10 -1.62
CA ASP A 48 11.14 -17.69 -0.66
C ASP A 48 10.41 -18.66 0.28
N GLN A 49 10.79 -19.94 0.19
CA GLN A 49 10.20 -20.99 1.00
C GLN A 49 10.41 -20.76 2.52
N SER A 50 11.48 -20.07 2.92
CA SER A 50 11.71 -19.73 4.33
C SER A 50 10.66 -18.76 4.88
N ILE A 51 10.08 -17.94 4.03
CA ILE A 51 9.00 -16.99 4.35
C ILE A 51 7.65 -17.67 4.21
N SER A 52 7.36 -18.28 3.05
CA SER A 52 6.05 -18.88 2.79
C SER A 52 5.71 -20.02 3.76
N SER A 53 6.70 -20.77 4.26
CA SER A 53 6.51 -21.83 5.26
C SER A 53 6.07 -21.34 6.64
N LEU A 54 6.09 -20.04 6.91
CA LEU A 54 5.61 -19.46 8.17
C LEU A 54 4.08 -19.54 8.33
N PHE A 55 3.37 -19.84 7.24
CA PHE A 55 1.91 -20.01 7.22
C PHE A 55 1.53 -21.28 6.47
N ASN A 56 0.74 -22.14 7.12
CA ASN A 56 0.32 -23.45 6.55
C ASN A 56 -1.02 -23.39 5.80
N GLY A 57 -1.70 -22.23 5.78
CA GLY A 57 -2.94 -22.05 5.06
C GLY A 57 -2.74 -21.68 3.58
N HIS A 58 -3.79 -21.24 2.94
CA HIS A 58 -3.78 -20.84 1.54
C HIS A 58 -3.62 -19.33 1.42
N VAL A 59 -2.61 -18.90 0.66
CA VAL A 59 -2.41 -17.49 0.31
C VAL A 59 -3.00 -17.25 -1.08
N ILE A 60 -4.00 -16.38 -1.15
CA ILE A 60 -4.60 -15.90 -2.41
C ILE A 60 -3.91 -14.60 -2.79
N SER A 61 -3.34 -14.52 -3.99
CA SER A 61 -2.71 -13.30 -4.46
C SER A 61 -3.74 -12.17 -4.55
N GLY A 62 -3.41 -11.00 -4.00
CA GLY A 62 -4.32 -9.85 -3.98
C GLY A 62 -3.59 -8.52 -4.08
N ILE A 63 -4.36 -7.47 -4.25
CA ILE A 63 -3.89 -6.09 -4.30
C ILE A 63 -5.05 -5.15 -3.98
N GLU A 64 -4.76 -4.01 -3.39
CA GLU A 64 -5.69 -2.90 -3.29
C GLU A 64 -5.24 -1.76 -4.22
N LEU A 65 -6.04 -1.48 -5.24
CA LEU A 65 -5.73 -0.44 -6.23
C LEU A 65 -6.43 0.87 -5.87
N ASN A 66 -5.65 1.91 -5.64
CA ASN A 66 -6.17 3.27 -5.55
C ASN A 66 -6.51 3.77 -6.95
N THR A 67 -7.76 4.09 -7.20
CA THR A 67 -8.24 4.53 -8.51
C THR A 67 -9.25 5.67 -8.40
N LYS A 68 -9.79 6.12 -9.52
CA LYS A 68 -10.83 7.15 -9.57
C LYS A 68 -11.91 6.76 -10.56
N ALA A 69 -13.16 6.92 -10.17
CA ALA A 69 -14.30 6.90 -11.07
C ALA A 69 -15.06 8.22 -10.95
N LEU A 70 -15.31 8.90 -12.06
CA LEU A 70 -15.99 10.21 -12.10
C LEU A 70 -15.35 11.26 -11.15
N ASN A 71 -14.02 11.24 -11.03
CA ASN A 71 -13.22 12.06 -10.09
C ASN A 71 -13.42 11.74 -8.59
N ILE A 72 -14.12 10.67 -8.27
CA ILE A 72 -14.27 10.18 -6.90
C ILE A 72 -13.17 9.14 -6.65
N PRO A 73 -12.33 9.28 -5.59
CA PRO A 73 -11.38 8.25 -5.20
C PRO A 73 -12.11 6.95 -4.85
N ILE A 74 -11.62 5.84 -5.36
CA ILE A 74 -12.16 4.49 -5.10
C ILE A 74 -10.98 3.56 -4.88
N GLU A 75 -11.09 2.65 -3.92
CA GLU A 75 -10.18 1.56 -3.70
C GLU A 75 -10.83 0.27 -4.19
N ILE A 76 -10.08 -0.51 -4.97
CA ILE A 76 -10.55 -1.75 -5.58
C ILE A 76 -9.66 -2.88 -5.12
N LEU A 77 -10.26 -3.86 -4.43
CA LEU A 77 -9.61 -5.11 -4.06
C LEU A 77 -9.63 -6.09 -5.23
N GLY A 78 -8.45 -6.54 -5.64
CA GLY A 78 -8.29 -7.59 -6.65
C GLY A 78 -7.77 -8.88 -6.01
N TYR A 79 -8.33 -10.02 -6.40
CA TYR A 79 -7.93 -11.33 -5.89
C TYR A 79 -7.62 -12.31 -7.02
N GLY A 80 -6.73 -13.28 -6.75
CA GLY A 80 -6.31 -14.26 -7.75
C GLY A 80 -5.53 -13.63 -8.89
N ILE A 81 -4.79 -12.57 -8.61
CA ILE A 81 -4.05 -11.79 -9.60
C ILE A 81 -2.77 -12.52 -10.03
N ASP A 82 -2.34 -12.29 -11.27
CA ASP A 82 -0.98 -12.54 -11.72
C ASP A 82 -0.11 -11.39 -11.20
N TYR A 83 0.52 -11.59 -10.03
CA TYR A 83 1.23 -10.53 -9.32
C TYR A 83 2.45 -9.99 -10.12
N LYS A 84 3.09 -10.80 -10.97
CA LYS A 84 4.19 -10.34 -11.83
C LYS A 84 3.71 -9.34 -12.86
N LYS A 85 2.64 -9.67 -13.59
CA LYS A 85 2.01 -8.74 -14.52
C LYS A 85 1.42 -7.53 -13.83
N MET A 86 0.86 -7.73 -12.64
CA MET A 86 0.31 -6.62 -11.86
C MET A 86 1.41 -5.64 -11.43
N ASN A 87 2.56 -6.12 -10.95
CA ASN A 87 3.69 -5.27 -10.60
C ASN A 87 4.23 -4.49 -11.82
N GLU A 88 4.27 -5.10 -13.01
CA GLU A 88 4.63 -4.39 -14.24
C GLU A 88 3.60 -3.31 -14.60
N LEU A 89 2.32 -3.63 -14.50
CA LEU A 89 1.24 -2.67 -14.77
C LEU A 89 1.32 -1.48 -13.82
N VAL A 90 1.45 -1.74 -12.54
CA VAL A 90 1.51 -0.72 -11.49
C VAL A 90 2.70 0.22 -11.70
N LYS A 91 3.88 -0.29 -12.02
CA LYS A 91 5.06 0.54 -12.34
C LYS A 91 4.81 1.55 -13.47
N ASN A 92 3.96 1.18 -14.43
CA ASN A 92 3.66 2.03 -15.58
C ASN A 92 2.52 3.02 -15.34
N VAL A 93 1.64 2.74 -14.39
CA VAL A 93 0.41 3.52 -14.13
C VAL A 93 0.53 4.38 -12.88
N TYR A 94 1.22 3.90 -11.87
CA TYR A 94 1.34 4.61 -10.59
C TYR A 94 2.70 5.29 -10.46
N ILE A 95 2.64 6.58 -10.19
CA ILE A 95 3.83 7.35 -9.82
C ILE A 95 4.22 6.91 -8.41
N PRO A 96 5.51 6.59 -8.15
CA PRO A 96 5.99 6.27 -6.80
C PRO A 96 5.56 7.33 -5.78
N ALA A 97 5.23 6.89 -4.57
CA ALA A 97 4.72 7.79 -3.52
C ALA A 97 5.63 9.00 -3.29
N GLU A 98 6.94 8.80 -3.30
CA GLU A 98 7.93 9.88 -3.13
C GLU A 98 7.86 10.92 -4.25
N GLU A 99 7.72 10.49 -5.49
CA GLU A 99 7.63 11.38 -6.65
C GLU A 99 6.27 12.09 -6.68
N ARG A 100 5.19 11.38 -6.38
CA ARG A 100 3.86 11.94 -6.24
C ARG A 100 3.82 13.02 -5.15
N ASN A 101 4.47 12.78 -4.02
CA ASN A 101 4.56 13.76 -2.93
C ASN A 101 5.32 15.02 -3.36
N LYS A 102 6.41 14.88 -4.14
CA LYS A 102 7.13 16.04 -4.71
C LYS A 102 6.25 16.87 -5.62
N ILE A 103 5.46 16.21 -6.47
CA ILE A 103 4.52 16.89 -7.38
C ILE A 103 3.45 17.63 -6.59
N GLU A 104 2.86 17.00 -5.57
CA GLU A 104 1.80 17.60 -4.78
C GLU A 104 2.30 18.75 -3.90
N VAL A 105 3.48 18.61 -3.29
CA VAL A 105 4.15 19.69 -2.56
C VAL A 105 4.40 20.90 -3.47
N LYS A 106 4.93 20.67 -4.68
CA LYS A 106 5.11 21.74 -5.65
C LYS A 106 3.80 22.42 -6.02
N ARG A 107 2.76 21.66 -6.25
CA ARG A 107 1.41 22.16 -6.57
C ARG A 107 0.84 23.01 -5.43
N LEU A 108 1.02 22.60 -4.18
CA LEU A 108 0.61 23.36 -3.00
C LEU A 108 1.42 24.64 -2.86
N TYR A 109 2.74 24.56 -3.08
CA TYR A 109 3.62 25.75 -3.08
C TYR A 109 3.19 26.76 -4.16
N ASP A 110 2.96 26.31 -5.39
CA ASP A 110 2.53 27.16 -6.49
C ASP A 110 1.16 27.83 -6.23
N LYS A 111 0.28 27.14 -5.48
CA LYS A 111 -1.07 27.61 -5.17
C LYS A 111 -1.14 28.55 -3.95
N TYR A 112 -0.34 28.29 -2.93
CA TYR A 112 -0.46 28.99 -1.62
C TYR A 112 0.76 29.81 -1.22
N GLY A 113 1.86 29.72 -1.96
CA GLY A 113 3.00 30.64 -1.85
C GLY A 113 3.95 30.40 -0.69
N TYR A 114 3.76 29.35 0.12
CA TYR A 114 4.72 29.00 1.18
C TYR A 114 4.65 27.55 1.63
N LEU A 115 5.74 26.85 1.38
CA LEU A 115 6.10 25.61 2.06
C LEU A 115 7.62 25.68 2.28
N ASP A 116 8.02 25.90 3.50
CA ASP A 116 9.41 25.81 3.92
C ASP A 116 9.90 24.36 3.70
N SER A 117 11.14 24.22 3.22
CA SER A 117 11.79 22.93 3.01
C SER A 117 11.86 22.06 4.29
N ASN A 118 11.78 22.68 5.47
CA ASN A 118 11.69 22.00 6.76
C ASN A 118 10.31 21.39 7.05
N ASN A 119 9.26 21.84 6.39
CA ASN A 119 7.90 21.29 6.51
C ASN A 119 7.65 20.07 5.62
N TYR A 120 8.63 19.67 4.79
CA TYR A 120 8.52 18.51 3.90
C TYR A 120 8.19 17.18 4.64
N LYS A 121 8.77 17.00 5.84
CA LYS A 121 8.51 15.83 6.69
C LYS A 121 7.11 15.84 7.29
N ILE A 122 6.59 17.02 7.62
CA ILE A 122 5.24 17.19 8.18
C ILE A 122 4.18 16.95 7.08
N LEU A 123 4.44 17.39 5.86
CA LEU A 123 3.54 17.14 4.74
C LEU A 123 3.47 15.65 4.36
N ASN A 124 4.57 14.91 4.41
CA ASN A 124 4.56 13.48 4.21
C ASN A 124 3.65 12.78 5.24
N PHE A 125 3.66 13.20 6.49
CA PHE A 125 2.79 12.65 7.53
C PHE A 125 1.31 13.01 7.29
N VAL A 126 1.03 14.21 6.81
CA VAL A 126 -0.35 14.70 6.55
C VAL A 126 -0.95 14.11 5.28
N LEU A 127 -0.14 13.77 4.26
CA LEU A 127 -0.61 13.17 3.01
C LEU A 127 -0.93 11.65 3.14
N TYR A 128 -0.39 10.99 4.15
CA TYR A 128 -0.65 9.58 4.45
C TYR A 128 -1.69 9.34 5.56
N GLY A 129 -1.99 10.35 6.36
CA GLY A 129 -2.97 10.26 7.43
C GLY A 129 -3.98 11.39 7.33
N GLU A 130 -5.16 11.08 6.83
CA GLU A 130 -6.37 11.88 6.90
C GLU A 130 -6.33 13.32 6.35
N PHE A 131 -7.17 13.57 5.37
CA PHE A 131 -7.74 14.85 4.94
C PHE A 131 -7.02 16.12 5.43
N LEU A 132 -6.38 16.81 4.50
CA LEU A 132 -5.85 18.17 4.67
C LEU A 132 -6.80 19.03 5.51
N LYS A 133 -6.56 19.13 6.80
CA LYS A 133 -7.04 20.27 7.55
C LYS A 133 -6.17 21.46 7.18
N PRO A 134 -6.74 22.60 6.81
CA PRO A 134 -5.94 23.80 6.59
C PRO A 134 -5.15 24.08 7.86
N ILE A 135 -3.84 24.24 7.73
CA ILE A 135 -3.00 24.76 8.80
C ILE A 135 -3.38 26.24 8.93
N ASN A 136 -4.27 26.53 9.89
CA ASN A 136 -4.52 27.89 10.28
C ASN A 136 -3.35 28.33 11.16
N ASN A 137 -2.69 29.42 10.74
CA ASN A 137 -1.76 30.17 11.57
C ASN A 137 -2.46 30.75 12.80
#